data_ac05ab32cd6620946d68fb13a8a014ac
#
_entry.id   ac05ab32cd6620946d68fb13a8a014ac
#
_cell.length_a   1.000
_cell.length_b   1.000
_cell.length_c   1.000
_cell.angle_alpha   90.00
_cell.angle_beta   90.00
_cell.angle_gamma   90.00
#
_symmetry.space_group_name_H-M   'P 1'
#
loop_
_entity.id
_entity.type
_entity.pdbx_description
1 polymer ?
#
loop_
_entity_poly.entity_id
_entity_poly.type
_entity_poly.pdbx_seq_one_letter_code
_entity_poly.pdbx_strand_id
1 'polypeptide(L)'
;MNLKQKKLLCSLIGGTLLFSMSGVGSAAEAPEENFNFDEYVVTASRMPVKMSEVAANVTVVTHDEIEKGNFINVPDILRKANVTVEDGSSGSIPFLNGDNRVLVLVDGRRMNWDQIVTSASKGGVNLNNIAVNNIERIEIVRGPSSSLYGSDAVGGVINIITRKATKESTSIATEAGSWGMRRYNFTTENKLENGFGYMITAEHKKQDNIEYKNARTGQVTTLPQSYLEQDSMTMRLDKDLSNGRSLSLQVEHTDKDFGFGGTAPGQAAWHYENGSGNSKDDNMALTYNLGADNFFRVYRNHSTEKVSYDGLTTGYDVERNATGAEWQQSKQLNAHHTLVTGADWRQTDFKYVSQVIDNTYTTKAFFLEDHWQLPSNWTLTLGSRYDNHSIIGDHITSRLTANRKMNDKTNVFASWGQFVKSPQVEDLFSNTQWFMGNPNLRPETGETVTIGINTEIKDGTKVQASVFSSRVKDAIDYMYPANSRGFAYNIANQKRQGFDLNLSHQFSSQWSASAGYSYVQIKNMGAGATDYSLDLSNSQPNGYHLGVQYDQDKWNAGLTLRAASGRSLQQFTSSSYITLDMVANYKINSDTRIYLKGYNLTNRAYELKSLSTFNAYLTPGAYPMAARSFYMGVEHRM
;
A
#
# COMPACT_ATOMS: atom_id res chain seq x y z
N MET A 1 -12.72 -21.89 -12.29
CA MET A 1 -13.16 -21.61 -13.68
C MET A 1 -12.70 -22.74 -14.60
N ASN A 2 -13.59 -23.32 -15.43
CA ASN A 2 -13.26 -24.46 -16.28
C ASN A 2 -12.37 -24.01 -17.47
N LEU A 3 -11.50 -24.90 -17.97
CA LEU A 3 -10.60 -24.63 -19.12
C LEU A 3 -11.26 -23.92 -20.32
N LYS A 4 -12.58 -24.08 -20.49
CA LYS A 4 -13.37 -23.39 -21.54
C LYS A 4 -13.58 -21.90 -21.26
N GLN A 5 -13.59 -21.46 -20.01
CA GLN A 5 -13.74 -20.04 -19.65
C GLN A 5 -12.41 -19.30 -19.72
N LYS A 6 -11.27 -19.97 -19.42
CA LYS A 6 -9.93 -19.41 -19.66
C LYS A 6 -9.68 -19.12 -21.15
N LYS A 7 -10.18 -19.98 -22.05
CA LYS A 7 -10.10 -19.74 -23.52
C LYS A 7 -10.96 -18.59 -24.01
N LEU A 8 -12.05 -18.24 -23.32
CA LEU A 8 -12.93 -17.13 -23.73
C LEU A 8 -12.30 -15.76 -23.41
N LEU A 9 -11.61 -15.62 -22.29
CA LEU A 9 -10.90 -14.38 -21.94
C LEU A 9 -9.72 -14.14 -22.91
N CYS A 10 -8.94 -15.17 -23.20
CA CYS A 10 -7.84 -15.07 -24.20
C CYS A 10 -8.33 -14.82 -25.62
N SER A 11 -9.54 -15.29 -26.02
CA SER A 11 -10.08 -15.04 -27.35
C SER A 11 -10.68 -13.65 -27.52
N LEU A 12 -11.13 -12.99 -26.45
CA LEU A 12 -11.55 -11.59 -26.48
C LEU A 12 -10.36 -10.63 -26.63
N ILE A 13 -9.20 -10.96 -26.09
CA ILE A 13 -7.97 -10.15 -26.22
C ILE A 13 -7.26 -10.38 -27.56
N GLY A 14 -7.37 -11.58 -28.15
CA GLY A 14 -6.71 -11.93 -29.41
C GLY A 14 -7.50 -11.62 -30.70
N GLY A 15 -8.78 -11.28 -30.59
CA GLY A 15 -9.69 -11.16 -31.74
C GLY A 15 -9.84 -9.76 -32.36
N THR A 16 -9.32 -8.72 -31.74
CA THR A 16 -9.58 -7.31 -32.13
C THR A 16 -8.44 -6.63 -32.89
N LEU A 17 -7.41 -7.34 -33.31
CA LEU A 17 -6.21 -6.76 -33.95
C LEU A 17 -6.31 -6.57 -35.48
N LEU A 18 -7.48 -6.70 -36.08
CA LEU A 18 -7.68 -6.42 -37.51
C LEU A 18 -8.93 -5.55 -37.74
N PHE A 19 -8.69 -4.35 -38.19
CA PHE A 19 -9.61 -3.34 -38.76
C PHE A 19 -9.83 -2.09 -37.90
N SER A 20 -9.06 -1.03 -38.21
CA SER A 20 -9.56 0.23 -38.82
C SER A 20 -8.47 1.29 -38.82
N MET A 21 -7.86 1.51 -39.98
CA MET A 21 -7.18 2.77 -40.31
C MET A 21 -8.18 3.67 -41.01
N SER A 22 -8.62 4.74 -40.34
CA SER A 22 -9.02 5.99 -41.02
C SER A 22 -9.64 6.97 -39.99
N GLY A 23 -9.09 8.15 -39.93
CA GLY A 23 -9.70 9.32 -39.28
C GLY A 23 -8.72 10.17 -38.49
N VAL A 24 -7.99 11.06 -39.16
CA VAL A 24 -7.16 12.10 -38.54
C VAL A 24 -8.09 13.20 -38.04
N GLY A 25 -8.23 13.31 -36.72
CA GLY A 25 -8.83 14.44 -36.04
C GLY A 25 -7.83 15.04 -35.06
N SER A 26 -7.35 16.25 -35.33
CA SER A 26 -6.45 17.00 -34.46
C SER A 26 -7.19 17.42 -33.20
N ALA A 27 -6.82 16.86 -32.04
CA ALA A 27 -7.27 17.35 -30.74
C ALA A 27 -6.22 18.31 -30.17
N ALA A 28 -6.67 19.48 -29.72
CA ALA A 28 -5.85 20.49 -29.06
C ALA A 28 -5.36 19.96 -27.72
N GLU A 29 -4.07 20.14 -27.43
CA GLU A 29 -3.45 19.79 -26.17
C GLU A 29 -4.06 20.57 -25.00
N ALA A 30 -4.46 19.83 -23.95
CA ALA A 30 -4.79 20.43 -22.67
C ALA A 30 -3.49 20.88 -21.97
N PRO A 31 -3.48 21.99 -21.21
CA PRO A 31 -2.27 22.47 -20.56
C PRO A 31 -1.81 21.47 -19.50
N GLU A 32 -0.52 21.14 -19.50
CA GLU A 32 0.14 20.30 -18.49
C GLU A 32 0.00 20.97 -17.11
N GLU A 33 -0.68 20.29 -16.20
CA GLU A 33 -0.76 20.73 -14.80
C GLU A 33 0.58 20.49 -14.11
N ASN A 34 1.35 21.55 -13.95
CA ASN A 34 2.52 21.54 -13.08
C ASN A 34 2.10 21.25 -11.65
N PHE A 35 2.80 20.32 -10.99
CA PHE A 35 2.66 19.92 -9.58
C PHE A 35 2.38 21.15 -8.67
N ASN A 36 1.17 21.27 -8.16
CA ASN A 36 0.71 22.43 -7.45
C ASN A 36 0.53 22.14 -5.96
N PHE A 37 1.00 23.04 -5.06
CA PHE A 37 0.72 22.98 -3.61
C PHE A 37 -0.79 23.10 -3.31
N ASP A 38 -1.59 23.43 -4.30
CA ASP A 38 -3.05 23.49 -4.25
C ASP A 38 -3.73 22.13 -4.47
N GLU A 39 -2.96 21.03 -4.59
CA GLU A 39 -3.51 19.69 -4.70
C GLU A 39 -4.28 19.30 -3.43
N TYR A 40 -5.50 18.81 -3.63
CA TYR A 40 -6.36 18.40 -2.53
C TYR A 40 -6.09 16.95 -2.15
N VAL A 41 -5.89 16.72 -0.85
CA VAL A 41 -5.79 15.39 -0.24
C VAL A 41 -6.97 15.15 0.70
N VAL A 42 -7.48 13.92 0.72
CA VAL A 42 -8.66 13.53 1.49
C VAL A 42 -8.27 12.69 2.72
N THR A 43 -7.23 11.90 2.60
CA THR A 43 -6.87 10.85 3.59
C THR A 43 -6.51 11.43 4.96
N ALA A 44 -5.89 12.60 5.01
CA ALA A 44 -5.43 13.19 6.28
C ALA A 44 -6.56 13.72 7.17
N SER A 45 -7.76 14.00 6.60
CA SER A 45 -8.86 14.68 7.28
C SER A 45 -10.25 14.15 6.94
N ARG A 46 -10.34 13.10 6.11
CA ARG A 46 -11.59 12.58 5.53
C ARG A 46 -12.42 13.63 4.76
N MET A 47 -11.86 14.78 4.45
CA MET A 47 -12.42 15.80 3.57
C MET A 47 -11.31 16.37 2.70
N PRO A 48 -11.62 16.96 1.51
CA PRO A 48 -10.61 17.60 0.67
C PRO A 48 -10.00 18.81 1.39
N VAL A 49 -8.71 18.75 1.64
CA VAL A 49 -7.91 19.83 2.22
C VAL A 49 -6.71 20.07 1.33
N LYS A 50 -6.36 21.32 1.08
CA LYS A 50 -5.15 21.65 0.33
C LYS A 50 -3.91 21.07 1.02
N MET A 51 -2.98 20.53 0.24
CA MET A 51 -1.71 19.98 0.75
C MET A 51 -0.97 21.00 1.65
N SER A 52 -1.05 22.30 1.33
CA SER A 52 -0.48 23.40 2.13
C SER A 52 -1.15 23.60 3.49
N GLU A 53 -2.30 23.02 3.73
CA GLU A 53 -3.09 23.18 4.96
C GLU A 53 -3.12 21.89 5.81
N VAL A 54 -2.52 20.80 5.31
CA VAL A 54 -2.52 19.52 6.01
C VAL A 54 -1.53 19.54 7.17
N ALA A 55 -1.99 19.14 8.36
CA ALA A 55 -1.18 19.00 9.57
C ALA A 55 -0.59 17.58 9.71
N ALA A 56 0.00 17.05 8.64
CA ALA A 56 0.63 15.74 8.63
C ALA A 56 1.75 15.66 7.57
N ASN A 57 2.61 14.65 7.70
CA ASN A 57 3.54 14.28 6.64
C ASN A 57 2.78 13.47 5.60
N VAL A 58 2.46 14.09 4.47
CA VAL A 58 1.70 13.47 3.36
C VAL A 58 2.54 13.43 2.10
N THR A 59 2.53 12.29 1.44
CA THR A 59 3.09 12.12 0.09
C THR A 59 1.95 11.75 -0.84
N VAL A 60 1.85 12.41 -1.98
CA VAL A 60 0.92 12.05 -3.06
C VAL A 60 1.74 11.54 -4.24
N VAL A 61 1.34 10.40 -4.81
CA VAL A 61 1.85 9.90 -6.09
C VAL A 61 0.73 10.09 -7.09
N THR A 62 0.93 10.96 -8.06
CA THR A 62 -0.09 11.37 -9.03
C THR A 62 -0.28 10.35 -10.16
N HIS A 63 -1.39 10.47 -10.91
CA HIS A 63 -1.64 9.65 -12.09
C HIS A 63 -0.52 9.77 -13.13
N ASP A 64 -0.05 10.99 -13.40
CA ASP A 64 1.04 11.28 -14.33
C ASP A 64 2.35 10.55 -13.92
N GLU A 65 2.71 10.58 -12.63
CA GLU A 65 3.88 9.85 -12.12
C GLU A 65 3.71 8.33 -12.24
N ILE A 66 2.49 7.82 -12.03
CA ILE A 66 2.17 6.39 -12.16
C ILE A 66 2.26 5.97 -13.63
N GLU A 67 1.69 6.76 -14.52
CA GLU A 67 1.71 6.51 -15.96
C GLU A 67 3.15 6.56 -16.53
N LYS A 68 3.92 7.59 -16.19
CA LYS A 68 5.33 7.72 -16.59
C LYS A 68 6.22 6.61 -16.01
N GLY A 69 5.90 6.13 -14.81
CA GLY A 69 6.63 5.06 -14.15
C GLY A 69 6.40 3.66 -14.75
N ASN A 70 5.30 3.44 -15.46
CA ASN A 70 4.89 2.12 -16.00
C ASN A 70 5.04 0.99 -15.00
N PHE A 71 4.62 1.20 -13.76
CA PHE A 71 4.80 0.23 -12.67
C PHE A 71 4.09 -1.10 -12.94
N ILE A 72 4.68 -2.18 -12.45
CA ILE A 72 4.11 -3.53 -12.59
C ILE A 72 3.03 -3.76 -11.53
N ASN A 73 3.19 -3.14 -10.35
CA ASN A 73 2.32 -3.33 -9.19
C ASN A 73 2.37 -2.12 -8.25
N VAL A 74 1.46 -2.07 -7.27
CA VAL A 74 1.42 -1.02 -6.25
C VAL A 74 2.67 -0.99 -5.35
N PRO A 75 3.26 -2.11 -4.91
CA PRO A 75 4.54 -2.11 -4.20
C PRO A 75 5.65 -1.29 -4.86
N ASP A 76 5.77 -1.35 -6.19
CA ASP A 76 6.80 -0.59 -6.91
C ASP A 76 6.53 0.92 -6.87
N ILE A 77 5.26 1.32 -6.95
CA ILE A 77 4.85 2.73 -6.78
C ILE A 77 5.22 3.23 -5.38
N LEU A 78 4.90 2.44 -4.35
CA LEU A 78 5.19 2.78 -2.95
C LEU A 78 6.70 2.88 -2.69
N ARG A 79 7.50 1.98 -3.27
CA ARG A 79 8.96 2.02 -3.17
C ARG A 79 9.54 3.28 -3.83
N LYS A 80 8.97 3.74 -4.94
CA LYS A 80 9.35 5.02 -5.55
C LYS A 80 9.02 6.20 -4.63
N ALA A 81 7.92 6.13 -3.89
CA ALA A 81 7.51 7.13 -2.90
C ALA A 81 8.26 7.03 -1.54
N ASN A 82 9.43 6.37 -1.51
CA ASN A 82 10.22 6.15 -0.30
C ASN A 82 9.46 5.42 0.82
N VAL A 83 8.60 4.47 0.46
CA VAL A 83 7.95 3.54 1.38
C VAL A 83 8.67 2.20 1.32
N THR A 84 9.11 1.70 2.46
CA THR A 84 9.62 0.32 2.55
C THR A 84 8.46 -0.64 2.35
N VAL A 85 8.60 -1.58 1.42
CA VAL A 85 7.62 -2.65 1.20
C VAL A 85 8.35 -3.97 1.19
N GLU A 86 8.05 -4.83 2.14
CA GLU A 86 8.52 -6.22 2.18
C GLU A 86 7.63 -7.08 1.29
N ASP A 87 8.22 -7.87 0.41
CA ASP A 87 7.52 -8.82 -0.42
C ASP A 87 7.51 -10.21 0.24
N GLY A 88 6.36 -10.85 0.19
CA GLY A 88 6.16 -12.25 0.57
C GLY A 88 5.35 -12.98 -0.50
N SER A 89 5.35 -14.31 -0.44
CA SER A 89 4.60 -15.16 -1.38
C SER A 89 3.09 -14.89 -1.36
N SER A 90 2.54 -14.54 -0.19
CA SER A 90 1.11 -14.27 -0.01
C SER A 90 0.75 -12.79 -0.10
N GLY A 91 1.70 -11.87 -0.21
CA GLY A 91 1.43 -10.44 -0.27
C GLY A 91 2.61 -9.56 0.08
N SER A 92 2.39 -8.26 -0.01
CA SER A 92 3.39 -7.23 0.27
C SER A 92 2.96 -6.40 1.47
N ILE A 93 3.92 -6.04 2.33
CA ILE A 93 3.68 -5.34 3.59
C ILE A 93 4.37 -3.98 3.54
N PRO A 94 3.62 -2.87 3.51
CA PRO A 94 4.19 -1.54 3.59
C PRO A 94 4.59 -1.18 5.03
N PHE A 95 5.64 -0.40 5.17
CA PHE A 95 6.12 0.18 6.43
C PHE A 95 6.09 1.69 6.36
N LEU A 96 5.44 2.32 7.31
CA LEU A 96 5.48 3.77 7.51
C LEU A 96 6.06 4.07 8.90
N ASN A 97 7.04 4.95 8.97
CA ASN A 97 7.74 5.25 10.24
C ASN A 97 8.31 3.98 10.93
N GLY A 98 8.77 3.01 10.14
CA GLY A 98 9.25 1.72 10.65
C GLY A 98 8.16 0.81 11.23
N ASP A 99 6.89 1.10 10.99
CA ASP A 99 5.74 0.35 11.47
C ASP A 99 5.01 -0.35 10.32
N ASN A 100 4.78 -1.64 10.44
CA ASN A 100 4.03 -2.45 9.48
C ASN A 100 2.51 -2.47 9.73
N ARG A 101 2.05 -1.84 10.80
CA ARG A 101 0.63 -1.63 11.09
C ARG A 101 0.13 -0.42 10.30
N VAL A 102 0.04 -0.61 8.99
CA VAL A 102 -0.36 0.41 8.03
C VAL A 102 -1.73 0.05 7.48
N LEU A 103 -2.66 0.99 7.58
CA LEU A 103 -3.98 0.84 6.97
C LEU A 103 -3.91 1.13 5.47
N VAL A 104 -4.40 0.21 4.66
CA VAL A 104 -4.56 0.39 3.22
C VAL A 104 -6.03 0.53 2.88
N LEU A 105 -6.34 1.55 2.11
CA LEU A 105 -7.68 1.87 1.63
C LEU A 105 -7.70 1.90 0.10
N VAL A 106 -8.85 1.53 -0.49
CA VAL A 106 -9.20 1.80 -1.89
C VAL A 106 -10.45 2.66 -1.89
N ASP A 107 -10.34 3.89 -2.37
CA ASP A 107 -11.40 4.93 -2.29
C ASP A 107 -11.97 5.13 -0.88
N GLY A 108 -11.14 4.99 0.15
CA GLY A 108 -11.53 5.04 1.56
C GLY A 108 -12.08 3.73 2.13
N ARG A 109 -12.34 2.71 1.35
CA ARG A 109 -12.77 1.37 1.77
C ARG A 109 -11.57 0.59 2.33
N ARG A 110 -11.69 0.03 3.53
CA ARG A 110 -10.64 -0.74 4.19
C ARG A 110 -10.35 -2.05 3.46
N MET A 111 -9.06 -2.31 3.18
CA MET A 111 -8.58 -3.53 2.53
C MET A 111 -7.87 -4.49 3.48
N ASN A 112 -7.42 -4.03 4.65
CA ASN A 112 -6.74 -4.88 5.62
C ASN A 112 -7.66 -5.95 6.21
N TRP A 113 -7.09 -7.15 6.32
CA TRP A 113 -7.65 -8.25 7.09
C TRP A 113 -7.00 -8.27 8.48
N ASP A 114 -7.78 -8.60 9.52
CA ASP A 114 -7.26 -8.78 10.88
C ASP A 114 -6.62 -10.18 11.01
N GLN A 115 -5.67 -10.47 10.13
CA GLN A 115 -5.01 -11.75 9.95
C GLN A 115 -3.51 -11.56 9.71
N ILE A 116 -2.72 -12.56 10.10
CA ILE A 116 -1.31 -12.68 9.73
C ILE A 116 -1.22 -13.13 8.26
N VAL A 117 -0.72 -12.30 7.37
CA VAL A 117 -0.53 -12.65 5.94
C VAL A 117 0.80 -13.38 5.71
N THR A 118 1.77 -13.11 6.55
CA THR A 118 3.05 -13.82 6.59
C THR A 118 3.50 -13.93 8.02
N SER A 119 4.43 -14.84 8.32
CA SER A 119 4.97 -15.08 9.66
C SER A 119 5.53 -13.85 10.42
N ALA A 120 5.41 -12.65 9.88
CA ALA A 120 5.90 -11.41 10.48
C ALA A 120 4.96 -10.21 10.28
N SER A 121 3.79 -10.36 9.62
CA SER A 121 2.93 -9.23 9.31
C SER A 121 1.72 -9.13 10.22
N LYS A 122 1.46 -7.94 10.69
CA LYS A 122 0.33 -7.61 11.56
C LYS A 122 -0.75 -6.86 10.76
N GLY A 123 -1.59 -7.58 10.06
CA GLY A 123 -2.68 -7.00 9.28
C GLY A 123 -2.32 -6.87 7.79
N GLY A 124 -2.61 -7.92 7.04
CA GLY A 124 -2.21 -8.01 5.66
C GLY A 124 -3.20 -7.43 4.66
N VAL A 125 -2.64 -6.91 3.60
CA VAL A 125 -3.34 -6.60 2.36
C VAL A 125 -2.48 -7.08 1.20
N ASN A 126 -3.10 -7.68 0.19
CA ASN A 126 -2.35 -8.06 -1.00
C ASN A 126 -2.32 -6.89 -1.99
N LEU A 127 -1.31 -6.02 -1.86
CA LEU A 127 -1.12 -4.85 -2.73
C LEU A 127 -0.91 -5.22 -4.21
N ASN A 128 -0.48 -6.44 -4.51
CA ASN A 128 -0.28 -6.92 -5.87
C ASN A 128 -1.60 -7.23 -6.60
N ASN A 129 -2.72 -7.35 -5.87
CA ASN A 129 -4.04 -7.60 -6.44
C ASN A 129 -4.76 -6.31 -6.88
N ILE A 130 -4.17 -5.14 -6.64
CA ILE A 130 -4.73 -3.85 -7.03
C ILE A 130 -4.19 -3.48 -8.41
N ALA A 131 -5.09 -3.30 -9.38
CA ALA A 131 -4.74 -2.97 -10.76
C ALA A 131 -4.19 -1.53 -10.87
N VAL A 132 -2.93 -1.40 -11.29
CA VAL A 132 -2.22 -0.10 -11.37
C VAL A 132 -2.91 0.88 -12.33
N ASN A 133 -3.45 0.39 -13.45
CA ASN A 133 -4.07 1.23 -14.48
C ASN A 133 -5.37 1.92 -14.03
N ASN A 134 -5.95 1.49 -12.90
CA ASN A 134 -7.14 2.11 -12.32
C ASN A 134 -6.82 3.19 -11.30
N ILE A 135 -5.55 3.47 -11.04
CA ILE A 135 -5.16 4.38 -9.97
C ILE A 135 -5.08 5.80 -10.50
N GLU A 136 -5.86 6.69 -9.88
CA GLU A 136 -5.78 8.15 -10.09
C GLU A 136 -4.62 8.75 -9.30
N ARG A 137 -4.49 8.38 -8.04
CA ARG A 137 -3.38 8.77 -7.17
C ARG A 137 -3.29 7.89 -5.95
N ILE A 138 -2.15 7.90 -5.30
CA ILE A 138 -1.95 7.27 -3.99
C ILE A 138 -1.60 8.36 -2.98
N GLU A 139 -2.40 8.46 -1.91
CA GLU A 139 -2.15 9.34 -0.78
C GLU A 139 -1.54 8.53 0.37
N ILE A 140 -0.36 8.94 0.84
CA ILE A 140 0.39 8.28 1.91
C ILE A 140 0.50 9.25 3.08
N VAL A 141 -0.21 8.97 4.17
CA VAL A 141 -0.20 9.77 5.40
C VAL A 141 0.62 9.03 6.45
N ARG A 142 1.73 9.63 6.89
CA ARG A 142 2.59 9.06 7.93
C ARG A 142 2.16 9.55 9.30
N GLY A 143 2.09 8.63 10.25
CA GLY A 143 1.66 8.88 11.63
C GLY A 143 0.26 8.36 11.93
N PRO A 144 -0.15 8.37 13.21
CA PRO A 144 -1.38 7.71 13.65
C PRO A 144 -2.63 8.40 13.10
N SER A 145 -3.52 7.60 12.56
CA SER A 145 -4.80 8.03 12.01
C SER A 145 -5.97 7.20 12.57
N SER A 146 -5.76 6.51 13.69
CA SER A 146 -6.79 5.64 14.29
C SER A 146 -8.03 6.39 14.74
N SER A 147 -7.92 7.67 15.12
CA SER A 147 -9.07 8.53 15.44
C SER A 147 -10.01 8.79 14.25
N LEU A 148 -9.56 8.54 13.02
CA LEU A 148 -10.40 8.62 11.83
C LEU A 148 -10.78 7.23 11.31
N TYR A 149 -9.83 6.29 11.31
CA TYR A 149 -9.93 5.04 10.55
C TYR A 149 -9.96 3.79 11.43
N GLY A 150 -9.77 3.93 12.76
CA GLY A 150 -9.76 2.81 13.70
C GLY A 150 -8.45 2.02 13.71
N SER A 151 -8.54 0.73 14.02
CA SER A 151 -7.40 -0.19 14.09
C SER A 151 -6.56 -0.20 12.80
N ASP A 152 -5.30 -0.55 12.90
CA ASP A 152 -4.27 -0.65 11.84
C ASP A 152 -3.68 0.67 11.34
N ALA A 153 -4.27 1.82 11.63
CA ALA A 153 -3.72 3.13 11.26
C ALA A 153 -2.67 3.62 12.28
N VAL A 154 -1.72 2.76 12.66
CA VAL A 154 -0.65 3.03 13.65
C VAL A 154 0.54 3.74 13.02
N GLY A 155 1.16 3.13 12.01
CA GLY A 155 2.24 3.72 11.23
C GLY A 155 1.76 4.79 10.27
N GLY A 156 0.50 4.67 9.83
CA GLY A 156 -0.14 5.60 8.91
C GLY A 156 -1.21 4.95 8.05
N VAL A 157 -1.60 5.66 7.00
CA VAL A 157 -2.62 5.25 6.04
C VAL A 157 -2.09 5.41 4.62
N ILE A 158 -2.34 4.42 3.78
CA ILE A 158 -2.15 4.47 2.33
C ILE A 158 -3.54 4.37 1.70
N ASN A 159 -3.98 5.42 1.01
CA ASN A 159 -5.26 5.43 0.32
C ASN A 159 -5.04 5.47 -1.19
N ILE A 160 -5.51 4.47 -1.87
CA ILE A 160 -5.44 4.32 -3.31
C ILE A 160 -6.76 4.85 -3.88
N ILE A 161 -6.70 5.99 -4.54
CA ILE A 161 -7.85 6.63 -5.17
C ILE A 161 -7.94 6.13 -6.61
N THR A 162 -9.10 5.59 -6.99
CA THR A 162 -9.31 5.04 -8.34
C THR A 162 -9.81 6.08 -9.31
N ARG A 163 -9.44 5.91 -10.59
CA ARG A 163 -9.89 6.75 -11.70
C ARG A 163 -11.39 6.68 -11.91
N LYS A 164 -11.95 7.78 -12.41
CA LYS A 164 -13.32 7.88 -12.95
C LYS A 164 -13.23 8.16 -14.45
N ALA A 165 -14.13 7.58 -15.21
CA ALA A 165 -14.26 7.92 -16.62
C ALA A 165 -14.58 9.40 -16.81
N THR A 166 -13.83 10.09 -17.65
CA THR A 166 -14.02 11.51 -17.99
C THR A 166 -14.36 11.73 -19.45
N LYS A 167 -13.88 10.83 -20.33
CA LYS A 167 -14.04 10.86 -21.77
C LYS A 167 -14.08 9.42 -22.33
N GLU A 168 -14.42 9.28 -23.58
CA GLU A 168 -14.25 8.02 -24.29
C GLU A 168 -12.78 7.75 -24.55
N SER A 169 -12.33 6.56 -24.16
CA SER A 169 -10.98 6.10 -24.41
C SER A 169 -10.91 4.58 -24.27
N THR A 170 -10.13 3.96 -25.14
CA THR A 170 -9.79 2.53 -25.02
C THR A 170 -8.29 2.38 -25.16
N SER A 171 -7.66 1.63 -24.26
CA SER A 171 -6.23 1.35 -24.31
C SER A 171 -5.93 -0.13 -24.25
N ILE A 172 -4.92 -0.54 -24.99
CA ILE A 172 -4.35 -1.89 -24.96
C ILE A 172 -2.86 -1.75 -24.70
N ALA A 173 -2.36 -2.50 -23.72
CA ALA A 173 -0.93 -2.55 -23.44
C ALA A 173 -0.44 -4.00 -23.40
N THR A 174 0.76 -4.23 -23.90
CA THR A 174 1.47 -5.49 -23.77
C THR A 174 2.89 -5.24 -23.30
N GLU A 175 3.37 -6.10 -22.41
CA GLU A 175 4.71 -6.01 -21.82
C GLU A 175 5.32 -7.41 -21.74
N ALA A 176 6.63 -7.49 -21.99
CA ALA A 176 7.43 -8.70 -21.80
C ALA A 176 8.78 -8.35 -21.18
N GLY A 177 9.38 -9.30 -20.48
CA GLY A 177 10.66 -9.03 -19.82
C GLY A 177 11.31 -10.24 -19.19
N SER A 178 12.21 -9.99 -18.27
CA SER A 178 12.97 -10.98 -17.52
C SER A 178 12.08 -12.05 -16.89
N TRP A 179 12.59 -13.26 -16.80
CA TRP A 179 11.92 -14.42 -16.18
C TRP A 179 10.60 -14.79 -16.86
N GLY A 180 10.55 -14.72 -18.21
CA GLY A 180 9.37 -15.07 -18.97
C GLY A 180 8.16 -14.17 -18.71
N MET A 181 8.35 -13.01 -18.06
CA MET A 181 7.25 -12.11 -17.72
C MET A 181 6.51 -11.66 -18.97
N ARG A 182 5.19 -11.76 -18.93
CA ARG A 182 4.25 -11.27 -19.92
C ARG A 182 3.06 -10.65 -19.21
N ARG A 183 2.66 -9.48 -19.68
CA ARG A 183 1.52 -8.74 -19.17
C ARG A 183 0.70 -8.21 -20.33
N TYR A 184 -0.59 -8.41 -20.26
CA TYR A 184 -1.58 -7.89 -21.20
C TYR A 184 -2.59 -7.10 -20.41
N ASN A 185 -2.83 -5.87 -20.82
CA ASN A 185 -3.81 -5.01 -20.18
C ASN A 185 -4.76 -4.42 -21.23
N PHE A 186 -6.02 -4.37 -20.88
CA PHE A 186 -7.09 -3.72 -21.63
C PHE A 186 -7.85 -2.79 -20.68
N THR A 187 -8.05 -1.55 -21.09
CA THR A 187 -8.90 -0.59 -20.36
C THR A 187 -9.81 0.10 -21.36
N THR A 188 -11.11 0.18 -21.06
CA THR A 188 -12.06 1.00 -21.80
C THR A 188 -12.88 1.83 -20.83
N GLU A 189 -13.09 3.09 -21.18
CA GLU A 189 -13.84 4.04 -20.39
C GLU A 189 -14.66 4.98 -21.27
N ASN A 190 -15.81 5.42 -20.76
CA ASN A 190 -16.58 6.48 -21.40
C ASN A 190 -17.41 7.25 -20.36
N LYS A 191 -17.62 8.52 -20.60
CA LYS A 191 -18.52 9.41 -19.86
C LYS A 191 -19.57 9.96 -20.81
N LEU A 192 -20.80 9.49 -20.68
CA LEU A 192 -21.92 9.89 -21.50
C LEU A 192 -22.50 11.25 -21.04
N GLU A 193 -23.11 11.98 -21.96
CA GLU A 193 -23.73 13.31 -21.69
C GLU A 193 -24.82 13.25 -20.60
N ASN A 194 -25.49 12.11 -20.44
CA ASN A 194 -26.49 11.93 -19.40
C ASN A 194 -25.90 11.75 -17.99
N GLY A 195 -24.57 11.90 -17.83
CA GLY A 195 -23.85 11.76 -16.58
C GLY A 195 -23.56 10.30 -16.17
N PHE A 196 -23.83 9.32 -17.04
CA PHE A 196 -23.38 7.94 -16.79
C PHE A 196 -21.95 7.74 -17.28
N GLY A 197 -21.11 7.20 -16.44
CA GLY A 197 -19.73 6.85 -16.76
C GLY A 197 -19.45 5.38 -16.48
N TYR A 198 -18.60 4.76 -17.28
CA TYR A 198 -18.08 3.43 -17.01
C TYR A 198 -16.59 3.35 -17.27
N MET A 199 -15.91 2.53 -16.52
CA MET A 199 -14.52 2.14 -16.74
C MET A 199 -14.37 0.66 -16.44
N ILE A 200 -13.80 -0.09 -17.39
CA ILE A 200 -13.56 -1.54 -17.28
C ILE A 200 -12.09 -1.78 -17.59
N THR A 201 -11.39 -2.46 -16.71
CA THR A 201 -10.01 -2.89 -16.93
C THR A 201 -9.91 -4.40 -16.76
N ALA A 202 -9.19 -5.06 -17.67
CA ALA A 202 -8.82 -6.47 -17.57
C ALA A 202 -7.29 -6.60 -17.72
N GLU A 203 -6.67 -7.39 -16.89
CA GLU A 203 -5.24 -7.65 -16.92
C GLU A 203 -4.97 -9.15 -16.79
N HIS A 204 -4.07 -9.66 -17.62
CA HIS A 204 -3.42 -10.95 -17.44
C HIS A 204 -1.92 -10.73 -17.26
N LYS A 205 -1.34 -11.31 -16.21
CA LYS A 205 0.08 -11.24 -15.92
C LYS A 205 0.62 -12.62 -15.59
N LYS A 206 1.74 -12.99 -16.21
CA LYS A 206 2.47 -14.23 -15.92
C LYS A 206 3.94 -13.95 -15.78
N GLN A 207 4.59 -14.62 -14.83
CA GLN A 207 6.03 -14.57 -14.60
C GLN A 207 6.49 -15.93 -14.09
N ASP A 208 7.59 -16.42 -14.64
CA ASP A 208 8.27 -17.63 -14.15
C ASP A 208 9.05 -17.32 -12.85
N ASN A 209 9.74 -18.31 -12.31
CA ASN A 209 10.58 -18.12 -11.13
C ASN A 209 11.62 -17.03 -11.39
N ILE A 210 11.73 -16.08 -10.45
CA ILE A 210 12.70 -14.99 -10.55
C ILE A 210 14.13 -15.50 -10.28
N GLU A 211 15.09 -14.74 -10.75
CA GLU A 211 16.49 -14.91 -10.35
C GLU A 211 16.86 -13.92 -9.25
N TYR A 212 17.75 -14.34 -8.37
CA TYR A 212 18.34 -13.50 -7.33
C TYR A 212 19.87 -13.65 -7.34
N LYS A 213 20.58 -12.62 -6.86
CA LYS A 213 22.01 -12.71 -6.63
C LYS A 213 22.28 -13.20 -5.21
N ASN A 214 22.91 -14.34 -5.09
CA ASN A 214 23.32 -14.88 -3.79
C ASN A 214 24.41 -14.00 -3.17
N ALA A 215 24.15 -13.45 -1.99
CA ALA A 215 25.06 -12.50 -1.35
C ALA A 215 26.40 -13.13 -0.90
N ARG A 216 26.46 -14.46 -0.69
CA ARG A 216 27.65 -15.18 -0.22
C ARG A 216 28.54 -15.63 -1.38
N THR A 217 27.92 -16.12 -2.47
CA THR A 217 28.66 -16.64 -3.62
C THR A 217 28.85 -15.62 -4.73
N GLY A 218 28.02 -14.55 -4.75
CA GLY A 218 27.98 -13.57 -5.82
C GLY A 218 27.34 -14.06 -7.12
N GLN A 219 26.91 -15.32 -7.17
CA GLN A 219 26.27 -15.91 -8.34
C GLN A 219 24.79 -15.54 -8.44
N VAL A 220 24.29 -15.41 -9.67
CA VAL A 220 22.88 -15.27 -9.97
C VAL A 220 22.30 -16.67 -10.15
N THR A 221 21.20 -16.98 -9.45
CA THR A 221 20.54 -18.26 -9.49
C THR A 221 19.03 -18.09 -9.35
N THR A 222 18.27 -19.07 -9.76
CA THR A 222 16.80 -19.06 -9.67
C THR A 222 16.35 -19.18 -8.22
N LEU A 223 15.38 -18.37 -7.82
CA LEU A 223 14.64 -18.50 -6.57
C LEU A 223 13.47 -19.46 -6.82
N PRO A 224 13.49 -20.67 -6.27
CA PRO A 224 12.41 -21.62 -6.46
C PRO A 224 11.08 -21.09 -5.90
N GLN A 225 9.96 -21.53 -6.49
CA GLN A 225 8.61 -21.20 -6.01
C GLN A 225 8.36 -19.68 -5.89
N SER A 226 8.83 -18.92 -6.89
CA SER A 226 8.62 -17.47 -6.97
C SER A 226 7.83 -17.05 -8.24
N TYR A 227 7.23 -18.01 -8.94
CA TYR A 227 6.39 -17.76 -10.11
C TYR A 227 5.03 -17.15 -9.73
N LEU A 228 4.42 -16.49 -10.70
CA LEU A 228 3.10 -15.85 -10.57
C LEU A 228 2.34 -15.94 -11.89
N GLU A 229 1.06 -16.31 -11.82
CA GLU A 229 0.08 -16.12 -12.89
C GLU A 229 -1.18 -15.48 -12.28
N GLN A 230 -1.63 -14.35 -12.85
CA GLN A 230 -2.71 -13.55 -12.27
C GLN A 230 -3.64 -13.02 -13.36
N ASP A 231 -4.93 -13.22 -13.17
CA ASP A 231 -6.01 -12.59 -13.92
C ASP A 231 -6.73 -11.60 -13.02
N SER A 232 -6.91 -10.36 -13.48
CA SER A 232 -7.61 -9.33 -12.74
C SER A 232 -8.63 -8.63 -13.63
N MET A 233 -9.79 -8.30 -13.08
CA MET A 233 -10.81 -7.50 -13.72
C MET A 233 -11.36 -6.48 -12.73
N THR A 234 -11.49 -5.24 -13.18
CA THR A 234 -12.16 -4.20 -12.39
C THR A 234 -13.22 -3.52 -13.25
N MET A 235 -14.33 -3.15 -12.62
CA MET A 235 -15.39 -2.38 -13.23
C MET A 235 -15.82 -1.27 -12.28
N ARG A 236 -15.88 -0.05 -12.80
CA ARG A 236 -16.44 1.10 -12.12
C ARG A 236 -17.57 1.68 -12.97
N LEU A 237 -18.72 1.89 -12.34
CA LEU A 237 -19.88 2.56 -12.93
C LEU A 237 -20.21 3.78 -12.06
N ASP A 238 -20.28 4.94 -12.67
CA ASP A 238 -20.64 6.18 -12.00
C ASP A 238 -21.90 6.77 -12.67
N LYS A 239 -22.81 7.33 -11.87
CA LYS A 239 -23.96 8.07 -12.36
C LYS A 239 -24.06 9.38 -11.62
N ASP A 240 -23.88 10.47 -12.35
CA ASP A 240 -24.15 11.81 -11.81
C ASP A 240 -25.67 12.01 -11.69
N LEU A 241 -26.06 12.55 -10.56
CA LEU A 241 -27.44 12.87 -10.20
C LEU A 241 -27.56 14.38 -10.03
N SER A 242 -28.80 14.86 -9.86
CA SER A 242 -29.05 16.27 -9.60
C SER A 242 -28.42 16.76 -8.30
N ASN A 243 -28.13 18.05 -8.20
CA ASN A 243 -27.61 18.74 -7.01
C ASN A 243 -26.23 18.22 -6.52
N GLY A 244 -25.33 17.88 -7.44
CA GLY A 244 -23.97 17.45 -7.10
C GLY A 244 -23.87 16.07 -6.43
N ARG A 245 -24.94 15.29 -6.47
CA ARG A 245 -24.97 13.91 -5.97
C ARG A 245 -24.46 12.94 -7.03
N SER A 246 -24.01 11.78 -6.60
CA SER A 246 -23.64 10.69 -7.54
C SER A 246 -23.78 9.33 -6.89
N LEU A 247 -23.95 8.31 -7.74
CA LEU A 247 -23.91 6.91 -7.36
C LEU A 247 -22.71 6.27 -8.05
N SER A 248 -21.92 5.48 -7.30
CA SER A 248 -20.76 4.76 -7.80
C SER A 248 -20.82 3.30 -7.38
N LEU A 249 -20.70 2.40 -8.36
CA LEU A 249 -20.54 0.96 -8.14
C LEU A 249 -19.13 0.55 -8.59
N GLN A 250 -18.42 -0.12 -7.71
CA GLN A 250 -17.11 -0.71 -7.98
C GLN A 250 -17.18 -2.22 -7.79
N VAL A 251 -16.61 -2.98 -8.72
CA VAL A 251 -16.46 -4.44 -8.66
C VAL A 251 -15.03 -4.79 -9.06
N GLU A 252 -14.37 -5.59 -8.24
CA GLU A 252 -13.00 -6.03 -8.44
C GLU A 252 -12.94 -7.55 -8.30
N HIS A 253 -12.28 -8.21 -9.24
CA HIS A 253 -12.02 -9.65 -9.22
C HIS A 253 -10.55 -9.90 -9.52
N THR A 254 -9.90 -10.77 -8.73
CA THR A 254 -8.55 -11.25 -9.00
C THR A 254 -8.49 -12.75 -8.72
N ASP A 255 -7.94 -13.51 -9.68
CA ASP A 255 -7.59 -14.93 -9.53
C ASP A 255 -6.07 -15.06 -9.75
N LYS A 256 -5.37 -15.67 -8.79
CA LYS A 256 -3.91 -15.73 -8.79
C LYS A 256 -3.42 -17.13 -8.42
N ASP A 257 -2.58 -17.70 -9.28
CA ASP A 257 -1.76 -18.87 -9.01
C ASP A 257 -0.31 -18.42 -8.74
N PHE A 258 0.32 -18.91 -7.67
CA PHE A 258 1.65 -18.47 -7.28
C PHE A 258 2.49 -19.58 -6.65
N GLY A 259 3.80 -19.44 -6.73
CA GLY A 259 4.73 -20.28 -6.00
C GLY A 259 4.78 -19.88 -4.53
N PHE A 260 4.83 -20.87 -3.64
CA PHE A 260 4.92 -20.68 -2.20
C PHE A 260 6.18 -21.31 -1.65
N GLY A 261 6.94 -20.53 -0.88
CA GLY A 261 8.21 -21.00 -0.31
C GLY A 261 9.24 -19.88 -0.16
N GLY A 262 9.53 -19.17 -1.23
CA GLY A 262 10.23 -17.89 -1.28
C GLY A 262 11.54 -17.73 -0.52
N THR A 263 12.14 -18.82 0.01
CA THR A 263 13.43 -18.79 0.69
C THR A 263 14.54 -19.29 -0.23
N ALA A 264 15.72 -18.68 -0.13
CA ALA A 264 16.88 -19.10 -0.89
C ALA A 264 17.36 -20.49 -0.45
N PRO A 265 17.63 -21.43 -1.37
CA PRO A 265 18.14 -22.74 -1.04
C PRO A 265 19.40 -22.68 -0.18
N GLY A 266 19.47 -23.53 0.85
CA GLY A 266 20.59 -23.60 1.78
C GLY A 266 20.70 -22.43 2.79
N GLN A 267 19.75 -21.50 2.79
CA GLN A 267 19.66 -20.38 3.74
C GLN A 267 18.58 -20.59 4.80
N ALA A 268 17.80 -21.67 4.66
CA ALA A 268 16.81 -22.12 5.63
C ALA A 268 17.02 -23.59 5.89
N ALA A 269 16.81 -24.06 7.12
CA ALA A 269 16.82 -25.49 7.45
C ALA A 269 15.59 -26.22 6.89
N TRP A 270 14.55 -25.47 6.53
CA TRP A 270 13.38 -25.97 5.81
C TRP A 270 13.18 -25.11 4.54
N HIS A 271 12.96 -25.80 3.46
CA HIS A 271 12.73 -25.20 2.15
C HIS A 271 11.61 -26.00 1.48
N TYR A 272 10.58 -25.33 1.01
CA TYR A 272 9.49 -25.97 0.30
C TYR A 272 9.87 -26.13 -1.16
N GLU A 273 10.17 -27.35 -1.59
CA GLU A 273 10.57 -27.62 -2.98
C GLU A 273 9.38 -27.58 -3.95
N ASN A 274 8.16 -27.87 -3.47
CA ASN A 274 6.95 -28.01 -4.27
C ASN A 274 5.78 -27.16 -3.73
N GLY A 275 6.08 -25.97 -3.18
CA GLY A 275 5.04 -25.10 -2.68
C GLY A 275 4.29 -24.38 -3.79
N SER A 276 2.95 -24.42 -3.76
CA SER A 276 2.08 -23.68 -4.67
C SER A 276 0.89 -23.11 -3.92
N GLY A 277 0.37 -22.00 -4.39
CA GLY A 277 -0.82 -21.36 -3.85
C GLY A 277 -1.77 -20.87 -4.92
N ASN A 278 -3.04 -20.75 -4.55
CA ASN A 278 -4.07 -20.08 -5.31
C ASN A 278 -4.82 -19.12 -4.40
N SER A 279 -5.08 -17.91 -4.88
CA SER A 279 -5.93 -16.95 -4.17
C SER A 279 -6.95 -16.31 -5.09
N LYS A 280 -8.13 -16.00 -4.54
CA LYS A 280 -9.20 -15.26 -5.22
C LYS A 280 -9.68 -14.15 -4.33
N ASP A 281 -9.79 -12.96 -4.91
CA ASP A 281 -10.36 -11.80 -4.24
C ASP A 281 -11.53 -11.27 -5.07
N ASP A 282 -12.68 -11.11 -4.43
CA ASP A 282 -13.90 -10.55 -4.99
C ASP A 282 -14.36 -9.40 -4.10
N ASN A 283 -14.28 -8.17 -4.60
CA ASN A 283 -14.65 -6.98 -3.84
C ASN A 283 -15.75 -6.20 -4.57
N MET A 284 -16.66 -5.64 -3.80
CA MET A 284 -17.73 -4.80 -4.32
C MET A 284 -18.02 -3.65 -3.36
N ALA A 285 -18.23 -2.45 -3.89
CA ALA A 285 -18.66 -1.29 -3.12
C ALA A 285 -19.70 -0.48 -3.88
N LEU A 286 -20.77 -0.11 -3.21
CA LEU A 286 -21.78 0.84 -3.69
C LEU A 286 -21.71 2.08 -2.81
N THR A 287 -21.42 3.24 -3.42
CA THR A 287 -21.31 4.52 -2.73
C THR A 287 -22.33 5.50 -3.29
N TYR A 288 -23.16 6.06 -2.42
CA TYR A 288 -24.03 7.19 -2.72
C TYR A 288 -23.42 8.46 -2.14
N ASN A 289 -22.92 9.32 -3.02
CA ASN A 289 -22.36 10.61 -2.65
C ASN A 289 -23.50 11.63 -2.57
N LEU A 290 -23.57 12.33 -1.46
CA LEU A 290 -24.58 13.34 -1.14
C LEU A 290 -24.16 14.77 -1.50
N GLY A 291 -22.94 14.90 -2.04
CA GLY A 291 -22.26 16.17 -2.36
C GLY A 291 -21.02 16.35 -1.48
N ALA A 292 -19.96 16.97 -2.02
CA ALA A 292 -18.66 17.14 -1.38
C ALA A 292 -18.17 15.85 -0.71
N ASP A 293 -18.00 15.84 0.62
CA ASP A 293 -17.43 14.76 1.40
C ASP A 293 -18.49 13.93 2.12
N ASN A 294 -19.76 14.12 1.75
CA ASN A 294 -20.89 13.44 2.40
C ASN A 294 -21.23 12.20 1.59
N PHE A 295 -21.24 11.04 2.24
CA PHE A 295 -21.57 9.80 1.55
C PHE A 295 -22.18 8.76 2.49
N PHE A 296 -22.84 7.81 1.86
CA PHE A 296 -23.19 6.52 2.43
C PHE A 296 -22.61 5.44 1.53
N ARG A 297 -21.92 4.45 2.12
CA ARG A 297 -21.31 3.33 1.42
C ARG A 297 -21.71 2.01 2.05
N VAL A 298 -21.95 1.02 1.20
CA VAL A 298 -21.98 -0.39 1.61
C VAL A 298 -20.97 -1.16 0.75
N TYR A 299 -20.31 -2.14 1.37
CA TYR A 299 -19.29 -2.91 0.65
C TYR A 299 -19.22 -4.35 1.16
N ARG A 300 -18.67 -5.21 0.30
CA ARG A 300 -18.25 -6.56 0.63
C ARG A 300 -16.86 -6.80 0.05
N ASN A 301 -15.95 -7.31 0.89
CA ASN A 301 -14.68 -7.88 0.47
C ASN A 301 -14.73 -9.38 0.77
N HIS A 302 -14.38 -10.21 -0.23
CA HIS A 302 -14.27 -11.66 -0.08
C HIS A 302 -12.92 -12.11 -0.59
N SER A 303 -12.25 -12.99 0.15
CA SER A 303 -10.94 -13.53 -0.20
C SER A 303 -10.84 -14.99 0.18
N THR A 304 -10.32 -15.80 -0.73
CA THR A 304 -9.93 -17.18 -0.44
C THR A 304 -8.45 -17.36 -0.79
N GLU A 305 -7.73 -18.13 0.02
CA GLU A 305 -6.34 -18.45 -0.25
C GLU A 305 -6.06 -19.89 0.18
N LYS A 306 -5.52 -20.69 -0.75
CA LYS A 306 -5.14 -22.07 -0.52
C LYS A 306 -3.68 -22.26 -0.91
N VAL A 307 -2.92 -22.90 -0.03
CA VAL A 307 -1.50 -23.20 -0.26
C VAL A 307 -1.26 -24.67 0.06
N SER A 308 -0.53 -25.35 -0.81
CA SER A 308 -0.01 -26.71 -0.59
C SER A 308 1.50 -26.70 -0.70
N TYR A 309 2.19 -27.54 0.05
CA TYR A 309 3.65 -27.68 0.02
C TYR A 309 4.10 -29.06 0.53
N ASP A 310 5.21 -29.54 0.01
CA ASP A 310 5.94 -30.75 0.44
C ASP A 310 5.05 -31.99 0.64
N GLY A 311 4.17 -32.26 -0.33
CA GLY A 311 3.29 -33.44 -0.32
C GLY A 311 2.09 -33.33 0.63
N LEU A 312 1.91 -32.20 1.32
CA LEU A 312 0.70 -31.92 2.08
C LEU A 312 -0.43 -31.49 1.13
N THR A 313 -1.62 -32.06 1.31
CA THR A 313 -2.79 -31.76 0.49
C THR A 313 -3.32 -30.35 0.74
N THR A 314 -3.13 -29.80 1.94
CA THR A 314 -3.46 -28.42 2.33
C THR A 314 -2.52 -27.97 3.44
N GLY A 315 -1.61 -27.05 3.16
CA GLY A 315 -0.79 -26.39 4.17
C GLY A 315 -1.50 -25.17 4.79
N TYR A 316 -2.37 -24.53 4.00
CA TYR A 316 -3.03 -23.29 4.35
C TYR A 316 -4.33 -23.20 3.55
N ASP A 317 -5.46 -22.99 4.21
CA ASP A 317 -6.78 -22.86 3.57
C ASP A 317 -7.58 -21.83 4.37
N VAL A 318 -7.68 -20.62 3.82
CA VAL A 318 -8.30 -19.46 4.49
C VAL A 318 -9.38 -18.87 3.62
N GLU A 319 -10.53 -18.60 4.24
CA GLU A 319 -11.62 -17.83 3.66
C GLU A 319 -11.93 -16.64 4.57
N ARG A 320 -12.14 -15.47 3.97
CA ARG A 320 -12.41 -14.20 4.64
C ARG A 320 -13.56 -13.50 3.94
N ASN A 321 -14.55 -13.07 4.72
CA ASN A 321 -15.62 -12.19 4.26
C ASN A 321 -15.70 -10.98 5.18
N ALA A 322 -15.67 -9.77 4.61
CA ALA A 322 -15.96 -8.55 5.35
C ALA A 322 -17.11 -7.82 4.66
N THR A 323 -18.20 -7.61 5.38
CA THR A 323 -19.32 -6.77 4.96
C THR A 323 -19.32 -5.52 5.81
N GLY A 324 -19.47 -4.34 5.20
CA GLY A 324 -19.44 -3.08 5.92
C GLY A 324 -20.43 -2.06 5.40
N ALA A 325 -20.79 -1.14 6.27
CA ALA A 325 -21.57 0.05 5.98
C ALA A 325 -20.90 1.25 6.64
N GLU A 326 -20.76 2.34 5.89
CA GLU A 326 -20.10 3.57 6.32
C GLU A 326 -20.99 4.75 5.98
N TRP A 327 -21.07 5.70 6.89
CA TRP A 327 -21.68 6.99 6.69
C TRP A 327 -20.73 8.09 7.13
N GLN A 328 -20.67 9.16 6.35
CA GLN A 328 -19.91 10.35 6.69
C GLN A 328 -20.67 11.61 6.29
N GLN A 329 -20.57 12.62 7.13
CA GLN A 329 -21.05 13.96 6.86
C GLN A 329 -20.03 15.00 7.30
N SER A 330 -19.72 15.93 6.40
CA SER A 330 -18.98 17.16 6.66
C SER A 330 -19.95 18.33 6.63
N LYS A 331 -19.86 19.23 7.61
CA LYS A 331 -20.73 20.40 7.71
C LYS A 331 -19.97 21.60 8.25
N GLN A 332 -19.94 22.67 7.48
CA GLN A 332 -19.50 23.97 7.98
C GLN A 332 -20.56 24.52 8.93
N LEU A 333 -20.23 24.63 10.21
CA LEU A 333 -21.12 25.15 11.24
C LEU A 333 -21.17 26.67 11.25
N ASN A 334 -20.02 27.30 11.02
CA ASN A 334 -19.83 28.74 10.90
C ASN A 334 -18.52 29.05 10.17
N ALA A 335 -18.11 30.32 10.11
CA ALA A 335 -16.87 30.73 9.44
C ALA A 335 -15.58 30.11 10.02
N HIS A 336 -15.64 29.57 11.23
CA HIS A 336 -14.47 29.06 11.95
C HIS A 336 -14.46 27.53 12.15
N HIS A 337 -15.61 26.89 12.12
CA HIS A 337 -15.75 25.48 12.46
C HIS A 337 -16.32 24.67 11.31
N THR A 338 -15.58 23.64 10.90
CA THR A 338 -16.08 22.58 10.00
C THR A 338 -16.03 21.25 10.74
N LEU A 339 -17.21 20.65 10.92
CA LEU A 339 -17.40 19.41 11.64
C LEU A 339 -17.48 18.24 10.66
N VAL A 340 -16.67 17.21 10.87
CA VAL A 340 -16.74 15.92 10.17
C VAL A 340 -17.23 14.87 11.16
N THR A 341 -18.31 14.19 10.82
CA THR A 341 -18.89 13.12 11.64
C THR A 341 -19.09 11.88 10.80
N GLY A 342 -19.03 10.72 11.40
CA GLY A 342 -19.34 9.49 10.69
C GLY A 342 -19.52 8.29 11.61
N ALA A 343 -20.07 7.25 11.02
CA ALA A 343 -20.30 5.96 11.67
C ALA A 343 -19.88 4.83 10.73
N ASP A 344 -19.26 3.80 11.29
CA ASP A 344 -18.84 2.60 10.59
C ASP A 344 -19.43 1.37 11.26
N TRP A 345 -19.88 0.44 10.47
CA TRP A 345 -20.20 -0.93 10.89
C TRP A 345 -19.47 -1.91 9.97
N ARG A 346 -18.83 -2.91 10.56
CA ARG A 346 -18.15 -3.97 9.80
C ARG A 346 -18.33 -5.29 10.53
N GLN A 347 -18.73 -6.32 9.79
CA GLN A 347 -18.67 -7.71 10.21
C GLN A 347 -17.62 -8.44 9.38
N THR A 348 -16.79 -9.23 10.04
CA THR A 348 -15.79 -10.08 9.39
C THR A 348 -16.01 -11.53 9.81
N ASP A 349 -16.21 -12.40 8.82
CA ASP A 349 -16.25 -13.83 8.98
C ASP A 349 -14.90 -14.38 8.52
N PHE A 350 -14.25 -15.14 9.37
CA PHE A 350 -12.90 -15.65 9.16
C PHE A 350 -12.85 -17.15 9.42
N LYS A 351 -12.46 -17.90 8.40
CA LYS A 351 -12.32 -19.34 8.48
C LYS A 351 -10.93 -19.76 8.04
N TYR A 352 -10.19 -20.45 8.91
CA TYR A 352 -8.87 -20.94 8.63
C TYR A 352 -8.80 -22.44 9.02
N VAL A 353 -8.98 -23.31 8.02
CA VAL A 353 -9.18 -24.73 8.22
C VAL A 353 -7.99 -25.39 8.93
N SER A 354 -6.75 -25.14 8.49
CA SER A 354 -5.56 -25.76 9.09
C SER A 354 -5.20 -25.22 10.47
N GLN A 355 -5.76 -24.07 10.89
CA GLN A 355 -5.61 -23.49 12.23
C GLN A 355 -6.78 -23.80 13.15
N VAL A 356 -7.83 -24.48 12.62
CA VAL A 356 -9.08 -24.78 13.34
C VAL A 356 -9.77 -23.52 13.85
N ILE A 357 -9.79 -22.47 13.03
CA ILE A 357 -10.44 -21.20 13.33
C ILE A 357 -11.69 -21.07 12.46
N ASP A 358 -12.82 -20.74 13.09
CA ASP A 358 -14.07 -20.38 12.45
C ASP A 358 -14.76 -19.33 13.34
N ASN A 359 -14.50 -18.05 13.07
CA ASN A 359 -14.92 -16.95 13.93
C ASN A 359 -15.52 -15.79 13.14
N THR A 360 -16.57 -15.22 13.73
CA THR A 360 -17.18 -13.98 13.29
C THR A 360 -16.97 -12.90 14.33
N TYR A 361 -16.55 -11.72 13.92
CA TYR A 361 -16.46 -10.56 14.79
C TYR A 361 -17.02 -9.31 14.13
N THR A 362 -17.45 -8.36 14.96
CA THR A 362 -18.08 -7.13 14.51
C THR A 362 -17.37 -5.93 15.12
N THR A 363 -17.19 -4.89 14.32
CA THR A 363 -16.74 -3.57 14.79
C THR A 363 -17.82 -2.54 14.47
N LYS A 364 -18.17 -1.71 15.45
CA LYS A 364 -19.05 -0.55 15.31
C LYS A 364 -18.29 0.66 15.78
N ALA A 365 -18.39 1.76 15.04
CA ALA A 365 -17.68 2.95 15.42
C ALA A 365 -18.45 4.22 15.12
N PHE A 366 -18.14 5.24 15.90
CA PHE A 366 -18.60 6.61 15.67
C PHE A 366 -17.40 7.54 15.83
N PHE A 367 -17.23 8.49 14.93
CA PHE A 367 -16.18 9.50 15.02
C PHE A 367 -16.71 10.91 14.82
N LEU A 368 -15.99 11.84 15.43
CA LEU A 368 -16.27 13.27 15.36
C LEU A 368 -14.93 14.00 15.25
N GLU A 369 -14.84 14.95 14.34
CA GLU A 369 -13.67 15.80 14.17
C GLU A 369 -14.10 17.24 13.87
N ASP A 370 -13.54 18.21 14.60
CA ASP A 370 -13.73 19.63 14.37
C ASP A 370 -12.46 20.27 13.82
N HIS A 371 -12.58 20.88 12.66
CA HIS A 371 -11.56 21.73 12.07
C HIS A 371 -11.84 23.18 12.42
N TRP A 372 -11.06 23.71 13.34
CA TRP A 372 -11.22 25.06 13.88
C TRP A 372 -10.23 26.03 13.26
N GLN A 373 -10.74 26.95 12.44
CA GLN A 373 -9.97 28.04 11.85
C GLN A 373 -9.81 29.17 12.87
N LEU A 374 -8.58 29.46 13.25
CA LEU A 374 -8.21 30.49 14.22
C LEU A 374 -7.57 31.72 13.54
N PRO A 375 -7.54 32.88 14.24
CA PRO A 375 -6.79 34.03 13.75
C PRO A 375 -5.31 33.71 13.46
N SER A 376 -4.66 34.54 12.64
CA SER A 376 -3.25 34.42 12.25
C SER A 376 -2.91 33.09 11.52
N ASN A 377 -3.86 32.61 10.71
CA ASN A 377 -3.71 31.42 9.84
C ASN A 377 -3.37 30.12 10.59
N TRP A 378 -3.92 29.97 11.80
CA TRP A 378 -3.88 28.71 12.52
C TRP A 378 -5.11 27.86 12.21
N THR A 379 -4.91 26.57 12.01
CA THR A 379 -5.97 25.57 12.01
C THR A 379 -5.68 24.55 13.11
N LEU A 380 -6.62 24.39 14.04
CA LEU A 380 -6.60 23.31 15.02
C LEU A 380 -7.59 22.23 14.56
N THR A 381 -7.21 20.96 14.71
CA THR A 381 -8.12 19.85 14.48
C THR A 381 -8.19 19.01 15.73
N LEU A 382 -9.41 18.81 16.23
CA LEU A 382 -9.73 17.99 17.40
C LEU A 382 -10.59 16.82 16.93
N GLY A 383 -10.10 15.61 17.06
CA GLY A 383 -10.81 14.42 16.63
C GLY A 383 -10.88 13.35 17.71
N SER A 384 -12.00 12.63 17.77
CA SER A 384 -12.16 11.46 18.63
C SER A 384 -13.02 10.41 17.95
N ARG A 385 -12.69 9.15 18.20
CA ARG A 385 -13.40 7.98 17.68
C ARG A 385 -13.64 6.99 18.82
N TYR A 386 -14.86 6.50 18.91
CA TYR A 386 -15.26 5.37 19.74
C TYR A 386 -15.41 4.14 18.85
N ASP A 387 -14.75 3.06 19.19
CA ASP A 387 -14.89 1.74 18.57
C ASP A 387 -15.42 0.74 19.61
N ASN A 388 -16.45 -0.01 19.25
CA ASN A 388 -16.91 -1.19 19.96
C ASN A 388 -16.58 -2.43 19.11
N HIS A 389 -15.65 -3.23 19.58
CA HIS A 389 -15.21 -4.45 18.91
C HIS A 389 -15.65 -5.67 19.70
N SER A 390 -16.33 -6.63 19.06
CA SER A 390 -16.98 -7.77 19.74
C SER A 390 -16.03 -8.70 20.51
N ILE A 391 -14.71 -8.66 20.23
CA ILE A 391 -13.70 -9.49 20.91
C ILE A 391 -12.94 -8.70 21.95
N ILE A 392 -12.42 -7.51 21.60
CA ILE A 392 -11.52 -6.74 22.46
C ILE A 392 -12.21 -5.62 23.24
N GLY A 393 -13.54 -5.45 23.06
CA GLY A 393 -14.32 -4.45 23.78
C GLY A 393 -14.22 -3.04 23.22
N ASP A 394 -14.43 -2.07 24.09
CA ASP A 394 -14.59 -0.66 23.75
C ASP A 394 -13.26 0.10 23.81
N HIS A 395 -13.04 0.95 22.83
CA HIS A 395 -11.83 1.80 22.77
C HIS A 395 -12.19 3.21 22.30
N ILE A 396 -11.50 4.20 22.88
CA ILE A 396 -11.54 5.58 22.41
C ILE A 396 -10.13 5.96 21.97
N THR A 397 -10.03 6.56 20.77
CA THR A 397 -8.79 7.14 20.26
C THR A 397 -9.04 8.59 19.89
N SER A 398 -8.12 9.47 20.29
CA SER A 398 -8.23 10.90 20.07
C SER A 398 -7.01 11.43 19.32
N ARG A 399 -7.18 12.55 18.61
CA ARG A 399 -6.08 13.30 18.00
C ARG A 399 -6.25 14.80 18.21
N LEU A 400 -5.11 15.46 18.25
CA LEU A 400 -5.00 16.92 18.22
C LEU A 400 -3.95 17.29 17.18
N THR A 401 -4.31 18.15 16.23
CA THR A 401 -3.35 18.70 15.30
C THR A 401 -3.41 20.21 15.31
N ALA A 402 -2.26 20.86 15.11
CA ALA A 402 -2.14 22.29 14.92
C ALA A 402 -1.34 22.54 13.64
N ASN A 403 -1.90 23.29 12.72
CA ASN A 403 -1.23 23.76 11.52
C ASN A 403 -1.20 25.28 11.51
N ARG A 404 -0.08 25.86 11.12
CA ARG A 404 0.04 27.30 10.88
C ARG A 404 0.57 27.56 9.49
N LYS A 405 -0.24 28.21 8.68
CA LYS A 405 0.17 28.75 7.39
C LYS A 405 0.98 30.01 7.63
N MET A 406 2.31 29.93 7.46
CA MET A 406 3.21 31.07 7.65
C MET A 406 3.13 32.06 6.48
N ASN A 407 2.95 31.53 5.28
CA ASN A 407 2.69 32.21 4.01
C ASN A 407 2.10 31.22 3.01
N ASP A 408 1.87 31.62 1.75
CA ASP A 408 1.26 30.74 0.75
C ASP A 408 2.12 29.54 0.35
N LYS A 409 3.41 29.56 0.68
CA LYS A 409 4.40 28.53 0.33
C LYS A 409 4.96 27.78 1.54
N THR A 410 4.52 28.09 2.76
CA THR A 410 5.10 27.49 3.97
C THR A 410 4.04 27.27 5.03
N ASN A 411 3.95 26.03 5.52
CA ASN A 411 3.21 25.69 6.72
C ASN A 411 4.08 24.88 7.70
N VAL A 412 3.83 25.10 8.97
CA VAL A 412 4.41 24.31 10.07
C VAL A 412 3.28 23.59 10.81
N PHE A 413 3.53 22.37 11.24
CA PHE A 413 2.51 21.60 11.93
C PHE A 413 3.05 20.81 13.10
N ALA A 414 2.16 20.55 14.05
CA ALA A 414 2.36 19.58 15.11
C ALA A 414 1.12 18.69 15.20
N SER A 415 1.31 17.41 15.43
CA SER A 415 0.21 16.46 15.64
C SER A 415 0.53 15.53 16.80
N TRP A 416 -0.49 15.23 17.59
CA TRP A 416 -0.53 14.16 18.57
C TRP A 416 -1.74 13.28 18.27
N GLY A 417 -1.55 11.97 18.30
CA GLY A 417 -2.65 11.03 18.09
C GLY A 417 -2.43 9.73 18.84
N GLN A 418 -3.54 9.21 19.37
CA GLN A 418 -3.61 7.87 19.95
C GLN A 418 -3.93 6.84 18.87
N PHE A 419 -3.56 5.60 19.12
CA PHE A 419 -3.93 4.46 18.28
C PHE A 419 -4.24 3.23 19.11
N VAL A 420 -5.00 2.34 18.49
CA VAL A 420 -5.31 0.99 18.96
C VAL A 420 -5.06 0.01 17.81
N LYS A 421 -4.53 -1.18 18.12
CA LYS A 421 -4.41 -2.29 17.17
C LYS A 421 -4.94 -3.55 17.82
N SER A 422 -5.96 -4.13 17.20
CA SER A 422 -6.53 -5.42 17.61
C SER A 422 -5.52 -6.55 17.41
N PRO A 423 -5.46 -7.55 18.30
CA PRO A 423 -4.75 -8.81 18.04
C PRO A 423 -5.28 -9.46 16.75
N GLN A 424 -4.44 -10.22 16.08
CA GLN A 424 -4.84 -10.99 14.92
C GLN A 424 -5.71 -12.18 15.34
N VAL A 425 -6.54 -12.67 14.43
CA VAL A 425 -7.42 -13.82 14.71
C VAL A 425 -6.61 -15.06 15.08
N GLU A 426 -5.49 -15.30 14.43
CA GLU A 426 -4.59 -16.39 14.74
C GLU A 426 -3.91 -16.25 16.11
N ASP A 427 -3.56 -15.00 16.49
CA ASP A 427 -2.97 -14.73 17.80
C ASP A 427 -3.91 -15.12 18.94
N LEU A 428 -5.21 -14.98 18.72
CA LEU A 428 -6.24 -15.28 19.72
C LEU A 428 -6.68 -16.74 19.71
N PHE A 429 -6.86 -17.34 18.52
CA PHE A 429 -7.67 -18.55 18.38
C PHE A 429 -6.95 -19.73 17.70
N SER A 430 -5.73 -19.57 17.21
CA SER A 430 -4.98 -20.67 16.59
C SER A 430 -4.82 -21.85 17.54
N ASN A 431 -4.98 -23.08 17.04
CA ASN A 431 -4.77 -24.29 17.82
C ASN A 431 -4.15 -25.39 16.96
N THR A 432 -2.88 -25.21 16.63
CA THR A 432 -2.11 -26.18 15.85
C THR A 432 -1.09 -26.92 16.71
N GLN A 433 -0.44 -27.94 16.16
CA GLN A 433 0.70 -28.59 16.83
C GLN A 433 1.91 -27.65 17.01
N TRP A 434 1.97 -26.53 16.24
CA TRP A 434 3.12 -25.62 16.23
C TRP A 434 2.83 -24.31 16.99
N PHE A 435 1.57 -23.87 17.03
CA PHE A 435 1.19 -22.58 17.59
C PHE A 435 -0.13 -22.68 18.37
N MET A 436 -0.19 -22.02 19.50
CA MET A 436 -1.36 -21.90 20.36
C MET A 436 -1.74 -20.42 20.50
N GLY A 437 -2.97 -20.10 20.13
CA GLY A 437 -3.53 -18.77 20.34
C GLY A 437 -3.66 -18.43 21.83
N ASN A 438 -3.64 -17.15 22.13
CA ASN A 438 -3.82 -16.61 23.47
C ASN A 438 -5.05 -15.69 23.52
N PRO A 439 -6.22 -16.17 23.97
CA PRO A 439 -7.43 -15.36 24.01
C PRO A 439 -7.39 -14.21 25.05
N ASN A 440 -6.36 -14.17 25.92
CA ASN A 440 -6.16 -13.13 26.91
C ASN A 440 -5.28 -11.96 26.41
N LEU A 441 -4.93 -11.93 25.13
CA LEU A 441 -4.20 -10.81 24.55
C LEU A 441 -4.98 -9.52 24.67
N ARG A 442 -4.30 -8.49 25.13
CA ARG A 442 -4.80 -7.12 25.10
C ARG A 442 -4.48 -6.47 23.76
N PRO A 443 -5.29 -5.54 23.26
CA PRO A 443 -4.94 -4.75 22.09
C PRO A 443 -3.68 -3.93 22.35
N GLU A 444 -2.88 -3.76 21.30
CA GLU A 444 -1.77 -2.82 21.33
C GLU A 444 -2.33 -1.40 21.34
N THR A 445 -1.85 -0.56 22.24
CA THR A 445 -2.25 0.85 22.34
C THR A 445 -1.04 1.75 22.35
N GLY A 446 -1.23 3.00 21.99
CA GLY A 446 -0.14 3.95 22.07
C GLY A 446 -0.48 5.33 21.56
N GLU A 447 0.57 6.13 21.46
CA GLU A 447 0.50 7.51 21.00
C GLU A 447 1.72 7.88 20.17
N THR A 448 1.54 8.82 19.25
CA THR A 448 2.63 9.40 18.46
C THR A 448 2.51 10.92 18.45
N VAL A 449 3.65 11.58 18.58
CA VAL A 449 3.80 13.02 18.33
C VAL A 449 4.63 13.20 17.07
N THR A 450 4.19 14.09 16.18
CA THR A 450 4.92 14.49 14.98
C THR A 450 4.97 16.01 14.89
N ILE A 451 6.12 16.56 14.52
CA ILE A 451 6.30 18.00 14.24
C ILE A 451 6.96 18.10 12.88
N GLY A 452 6.47 19.00 12.02
CA GLY A 452 7.00 19.12 10.68
C GLY A 452 6.80 20.49 10.04
N ILE A 453 7.41 20.61 8.88
CA ILE A 453 7.35 21.77 7.99
C ILE A 453 7.22 21.30 6.55
N ASN A 454 6.32 21.95 5.81
CA ASN A 454 6.25 21.86 4.36
C ASN A 454 6.52 23.26 3.82
N THR A 455 7.44 23.42 2.88
CA THR A 455 7.79 24.73 2.35
C THR A 455 8.27 24.64 0.91
N GLU A 456 7.95 25.67 0.14
CA GLU A 456 8.61 25.98 -1.12
C GLU A 456 9.59 27.13 -0.87
N ILE A 457 10.88 26.79 -0.74
CA ILE A 457 11.94 27.77 -0.40
C ILE A 457 12.17 28.75 -1.56
N LYS A 458 12.09 28.26 -2.79
CA LYS A 458 12.23 28.99 -4.04
C LYS A 458 11.32 28.34 -5.05
N ASP A 459 10.87 29.09 -6.06
CA ASP A 459 10.01 28.56 -7.11
C ASP A 459 10.58 27.24 -7.67
N GLY A 460 9.78 26.18 -7.62
CA GLY A 460 10.17 24.84 -8.01
C GLY A 460 11.02 24.05 -6.99
N THR A 461 11.34 24.61 -5.80
CA THR A 461 12.07 23.89 -4.75
C THR A 461 11.18 23.62 -3.54
N LYS A 462 10.73 22.39 -3.36
CA LYS A 462 9.85 21.98 -2.27
C LYS A 462 10.64 21.16 -1.24
N VAL A 463 10.42 21.43 0.02
CA VAL A 463 11.00 20.73 1.17
C VAL A 463 9.91 20.31 2.12
N GLN A 464 9.91 19.05 2.50
CA GLN A 464 9.09 18.49 3.55
C GLN A 464 10.00 17.84 4.58
N ALA A 465 9.93 18.26 5.83
CA ALA A 465 10.71 17.69 6.93
C ALA A 465 9.83 17.43 8.13
N SER A 466 10.01 16.29 8.80
CA SER A 466 9.30 15.96 10.03
C SER A 466 10.13 15.10 10.97
N VAL A 467 9.87 15.24 12.26
CA VAL A 467 10.38 14.38 13.33
C VAL A 467 9.20 13.76 14.05
N PHE A 468 9.34 12.51 14.48
CA PHE A 468 8.30 11.82 15.23
C PHE A 468 8.85 11.04 16.41
N SER A 469 7.99 10.84 17.41
CA SER A 469 8.23 9.96 18.56
C SER A 469 6.95 9.20 18.87
N SER A 470 7.03 7.87 18.90
CA SER A 470 5.91 6.97 19.17
C SER A 470 6.21 6.05 20.34
N ARG A 471 5.19 5.79 21.16
CA ARG A 471 5.22 4.82 22.26
C ARG A 471 4.08 3.84 22.09
N VAL A 472 4.39 2.54 22.14
CA VAL A 472 3.44 1.46 22.10
C VAL A 472 3.46 0.73 23.43
N LYS A 473 2.29 0.45 23.98
CA LYS A 473 2.06 -0.38 25.14
C LYS A 473 1.39 -1.68 24.71
N ASP A 474 1.65 -2.74 25.45
CA ASP A 474 1.07 -4.05 25.19
C ASP A 474 1.31 -4.57 23.74
N ALA A 475 2.43 -4.18 23.13
CA ALA A 475 2.78 -4.67 21.78
C ALA A 475 2.82 -6.20 21.77
N ILE A 476 2.25 -6.80 20.74
CA ILE A 476 2.18 -8.25 20.60
C ILE A 476 3.46 -8.76 19.94
N ASP A 477 4.06 -9.77 20.56
CA ASP A 477 5.24 -10.47 20.09
C ASP A 477 5.05 -11.99 20.25
N TYR A 478 5.97 -12.78 19.71
CA TYR A 478 5.85 -14.23 19.64
C TYR A 478 6.99 -14.91 20.36
N MET A 479 6.67 -15.96 21.09
CA MET A 479 7.65 -16.82 21.76
C MET A 479 7.52 -18.24 21.25
N TYR A 480 8.67 -18.88 21.01
CA TYR A 480 8.78 -20.28 20.60
C TYR A 480 9.72 -21.01 21.54
N PRO A 481 9.21 -21.52 22.69
CA PRO A 481 10.02 -22.29 23.61
C PRO A 481 10.52 -23.60 22.98
N ALA A 482 11.71 -24.03 23.32
CA ALA A 482 12.21 -25.33 22.89
C ALA A 482 11.25 -26.45 23.31
N ASN A 483 10.89 -27.34 22.38
CA ASN A 483 9.99 -28.48 22.60
C ASN A 483 8.55 -28.10 23.05
N SER A 484 8.11 -26.89 22.75
CA SER A 484 6.75 -26.42 23.04
C SER A 484 6.15 -25.67 21.83
N ARG A 485 4.82 -25.52 21.84
CA ARG A 485 4.14 -24.69 20.83
C ARG A 485 4.51 -23.22 21.02
N GLY A 486 4.66 -22.53 19.91
CA GLY A 486 4.73 -21.06 19.92
C GLY A 486 3.44 -20.42 20.41
N PHE A 487 3.51 -19.23 20.93
CA PHE A 487 2.34 -18.44 21.35
C PHE A 487 2.61 -16.94 21.25
N ALA A 488 1.54 -16.17 21.09
CA ALA A 488 1.58 -14.73 21.14
C ALA A 488 1.44 -14.21 22.56
N TYR A 489 2.13 -13.12 22.89
CA TYR A 489 2.04 -12.47 24.19
C TYR A 489 2.24 -10.95 24.05
N ASN A 490 1.75 -10.20 25.03
CA ASN A 490 2.01 -8.77 25.08
C ASN A 490 3.38 -8.50 25.70
N ILE A 491 4.27 -7.81 24.97
CA ILE A 491 5.49 -7.23 25.53
C ILE A 491 5.16 -5.96 26.29
N ALA A 492 6.06 -5.54 27.19
CA ALA A 492 5.77 -4.39 28.04
C ALA A 492 5.63 -3.09 27.24
N ASN A 493 6.62 -2.74 26.41
CA ASN A 493 6.62 -1.48 25.67
C ASN A 493 7.49 -1.53 24.41
N GLN A 494 7.15 -0.67 23.45
CA GLN A 494 8.00 -0.37 22.30
C GLN A 494 8.10 1.14 22.13
N LYS A 495 9.28 1.65 21.76
CA LYS A 495 9.53 3.04 21.41
C LYS A 495 10.04 3.13 19.98
N ARG A 496 9.53 4.11 19.24
CA ARG A 496 10.02 4.48 17.91
C ARG A 496 10.26 5.97 17.86
N GLN A 497 11.33 6.36 17.22
CA GLN A 497 11.62 7.75 16.93
C GLN A 497 12.32 7.85 15.60
N GLY A 498 12.07 8.93 14.88
CA GLY A 498 12.62 9.08 13.55
C GLY A 498 12.52 10.50 13.01
N PHE A 499 13.08 10.61 11.83
CA PHE A 499 13.17 11.84 11.06
C PHE A 499 12.97 11.51 9.59
N ASP A 500 12.16 12.32 8.88
CA ASP A 500 11.96 12.26 7.44
C ASP A 500 12.28 13.61 6.81
N LEU A 501 13.02 13.59 5.70
CA LEU A 501 13.33 14.74 4.86
C LEU A 501 13.06 14.36 3.40
N ASN A 502 12.24 15.14 2.70
CA ASN A 502 12.02 15.04 1.27
C ASN A 502 12.28 16.41 0.64
N LEU A 503 13.05 16.41 -0.44
CA LEU A 503 13.39 17.56 -1.25
C LEU A 503 13.02 17.25 -2.69
N SER A 504 12.36 18.18 -3.38
CA SER A 504 12.19 18.13 -4.84
C SER A 504 12.51 19.47 -5.45
N HIS A 505 13.10 19.45 -6.65
CA HIS A 505 13.44 20.66 -7.39
C HIS A 505 13.18 20.49 -8.88
N GLN A 506 12.49 21.46 -9.45
CA GLN A 506 12.30 21.61 -10.89
C GLN A 506 13.37 22.56 -11.44
N PHE A 507 14.35 22.01 -12.16
CA PHE A 507 15.48 22.79 -12.74
C PHE A 507 15.06 23.55 -14.00
N SER A 508 14.17 22.96 -14.78
CA SER A 508 13.58 23.50 -16.00
C SER A 508 12.26 22.82 -16.29
N SER A 509 11.56 23.20 -17.35
CA SER A 509 10.36 22.47 -17.81
C SER A 509 10.61 21.00 -18.14
N GLN A 510 11.88 20.60 -18.36
CA GLN A 510 12.27 19.26 -18.76
C GLN A 510 12.93 18.45 -17.65
N TRP A 511 13.61 19.08 -16.70
CA TRP A 511 14.40 18.39 -15.70
C TRP A 511 13.91 18.63 -14.29
N SER A 512 13.66 17.55 -13.56
CA SER A 512 13.41 17.59 -12.13
C SER A 512 14.26 16.56 -11.38
N ALA A 513 14.48 16.81 -10.10
CA ALA A 513 15.09 15.84 -9.21
C ALA A 513 14.40 15.83 -7.85
N SER A 514 14.47 14.68 -7.19
CA SER A 514 14.01 14.48 -5.82
C SER A 514 15.08 13.79 -4.99
N ALA A 515 15.15 14.11 -3.72
CA ALA A 515 16.01 13.44 -2.74
C ALA A 515 15.21 13.21 -1.46
N GLY A 516 15.40 12.06 -0.84
CA GLY A 516 14.77 11.73 0.44
C GLY A 516 15.74 11.07 1.39
N TYR A 517 15.60 11.35 2.66
CA TYR A 517 16.28 10.69 3.77
C TYR A 517 15.28 10.37 4.87
N SER A 518 15.31 9.14 5.34
CA SER A 518 14.53 8.70 6.51
C SER A 518 15.45 8.02 7.54
N TYR A 519 15.24 8.33 8.79
CA TYR A 519 15.88 7.67 9.92
C TYR A 519 14.82 7.13 10.86
N VAL A 520 14.93 5.86 11.26
CA VAL A 520 14.02 5.23 12.22
C VAL A 520 14.79 4.35 13.19
N GLN A 521 14.65 4.62 14.48
CA GLN A 521 15.12 3.78 15.57
C GLN A 521 13.94 3.13 16.29
N ILE A 522 13.98 1.80 16.44
CA ILE A 522 12.98 1.01 17.15
C ILE A 522 13.65 0.34 18.33
N LYS A 523 13.03 0.45 19.50
CA LYS A 523 13.49 -0.20 20.74
C LYS A 523 12.35 -0.93 21.41
N ASN A 524 12.58 -2.18 21.78
CA ASN A 524 11.63 -3.05 22.46
C ASN A 524 12.05 -3.29 23.91
N MET A 525 11.09 -3.36 24.82
CA MET A 525 11.27 -3.80 26.21
C MET A 525 10.38 -5.03 26.41
N GLY A 526 10.99 -6.20 26.51
CA GLY A 526 10.29 -7.46 26.71
C GLY A 526 9.66 -7.57 28.10
N ALA A 527 8.80 -8.56 28.29
CA ALA A 527 8.20 -8.86 29.59
C ALA A 527 9.27 -9.17 30.64
N GLY A 528 9.24 -8.44 31.76
CA GLY A 528 10.22 -8.58 32.85
C GLY A 528 11.57 -7.89 32.60
N ALA A 529 11.78 -7.27 31.43
CA ALA A 529 12.97 -6.48 31.16
C ALA A 529 12.87 -5.10 31.84
N THR A 530 14.00 -4.60 32.35
CA THR A 530 14.12 -3.27 32.94
C THR A 530 14.56 -2.21 31.93
N ASP A 531 15.17 -2.67 30.82
CA ASP A 531 15.79 -1.79 29.82
C ASP A 531 15.27 -2.08 28.41
N TYR A 532 15.36 -1.06 27.56
CA TYR A 532 15.03 -1.14 26.14
C TYR A 532 16.22 -1.69 25.34
N SER A 533 15.99 -2.70 24.52
CA SER A 533 16.93 -3.22 23.52
C SER A 533 16.60 -2.71 22.12
N LEU A 534 17.62 -2.53 21.28
CA LEU A 534 17.44 -2.14 19.89
C LEU A 534 16.76 -3.28 19.10
N ASP A 535 15.76 -2.95 18.30
CA ASP A 535 15.18 -3.86 17.34
C ASP A 535 16.11 -4.03 16.14
N LEU A 536 16.65 -5.22 15.96
CA LEU A 536 17.60 -5.54 14.90
C LEU A 536 16.91 -5.91 13.57
N SER A 537 15.59 -6.09 13.57
CA SER A 537 14.81 -6.49 12.40
C SER A 537 14.50 -5.33 11.44
N ASN A 538 14.75 -4.08 11.84
CA ASN A 538 14.53 -2.93 10.98
C ASN A 538 15.38 -3.02 9.70
N SER A 539 14.72 -3.19 8.55
CA SER A 539 15.39 -3.32 7.26
C SER A 539 15.92 -2.01 6.69
N GLN A 540 15.48 -0.88 7.26
CA GLN A 540 15.83 0.46 6.78
C GLN A 540 16.01 1.46 7.93
N PRO A 541 16.99 1.25 8.84
CA PRO A 541 17.28 2.22 9.90
C PRO A 541 17.61 3.62 9.36
N ASN A 542 18.37 3.67 8.25
CA ASN A 542 18.58 4.85 7.42
C ASN A 542 18.18 4.51 6.00
N GLY A 543 17.22 5.22 5.46
CA GLY A 543 16.73 5.10 4.08
C GLY A 543 17.13 6.32 3.26
N TYR A 544 17.54 6.10 2.02
CA TYR A 544 17.93 7.14 1.07
C TYR A 544 17.23 6.92 -0.25
N HIS A 545 16.75 7.99 -0.82
CA HIS A 545 16.12 8.02 -2.13
C HIS A 545 16.70 9.20 -2.94
N LEU A 546 17.00 8.96 -4.21
CA LEU A 546 17.36 10.00 -5.18
C LEU A 546 16.68 9.69 -6.50
N GLY A 547 15.90 10.63 -7.01
CA GLY A 547 15.21 10.55 -8.29
C GLY A 547 15.70 11.64 -9.23
N VAL A 548 15.84 11.34 -10.51
CA VAL A 548 16.03 12.31 -11.59
C VAL A 548 15.07 11.97 -12.69
N GLN A 549 14.34 12.97 -13.17
CA GLN A 549 13.34 12.84 -14.20
C GLN A 549 13.65 13.80 -15.35
N TYR A 550 13.55 13.30 -16.57
CA TYR A 550 13.60 14.08 -17.81
C TYR A 550 12.26 13.95 -18.53
N ASP A 551 11.66 15.06 -18.88
CA ASP A 551 10.38 15.18 -19.58
C ASP A 551 10.53 16.04 -20.81
N GLN A 552 10.15 15.52 -21.99
CA GLN A 552 10.04 16.23 -23.24
C GLN A 552 8.89 15.62 -24.06
N ASP A 553 8.36 16.33 -25.04
CA ASP A 553 7.16 15.95 -25.82
C ASP A 553 7.08 14.47 -26.22
N LYS A 554 8.19 13.92 -26.75
CA LYS A 554 8.27 12.52 -27.19
C LYS A 554 8.98 11.59 -26.20
N TRP A 555 9.81 12.15 -25.31
CA TRP A 555 10.64 11.37 -24.40
C TRP A 555 10.33 11.69 -22.95
N ASN A 556 10.19 10.65 -22.17
CA ASN A 556 10.20 10.73 -20.73
C ASN A 556 11.19 9.68 -20.21
N ALA A 557 12.07 10.06 -19.31
CA ALA A 557 13.02 9.12 -18.71
C ALA A 557 13.23 9.42 -17.22
N GLY A 558 13.31 8.40 -16.41
CA GLY A 558 13.55 8.49 -14.97
C GLY A 558 14.63 7.54 -14.50
N LEU A 559 15.46 8.01 -13.57
CA LEU A 559 16.40 7.21 -12.79
C LEU A 559 16.04 7.33 -11.31
N THR A 560 16.01 6.21 -10.61
CA THR A 560 15.74 6.17 -9.18
C THR A 560 16.81 5.34 -8.47
N LEU A 561 17.55 5.97 -7.57
CA LEU A 561 18.48 5.32 -6.66
C LEU A 561 17.79 5.13 -5.31
N ARG A 562 17.86 3.93 -4.75
CA ARG A 562 17.44 3.62 -3.39
C ARG A 562 18.57 2.97 -2.62
N ALA A 563 18.75 3.37 -1.37
CA ALA A 563 19.78 2.81 -0.51
C ALA A 563 19.28 2.71 0.94
N ALA A 564 19.86 1.79 1.67
CA ALA A 564 19.69 1.71 3.12
C ALA A 564 21.04 1.46 3.80
N SER A 565 21.16 1.90 5.07
CA SER A 565 22.33 1.64 5.90
C SER A 565 21.98 1.47 7.38
N GLY A 566 22.91 0.99 8.19
CA GLY A 566 22.71 0.76 9.62
C GLY A 566 21.98 -0.53 9.95
N ARG A 567 21.86 -1.44 9.02
CA ARG A 567 21.18 -2.75 9.17
C ARG A 567 22.03 -3.72 9.98
N SER A 568 21.38 -4.57 10.76
CA SER A 568 22.06 -5.59 11.57
C SER A 568 22.52 -6.78 10.71
N LEU A 569 23.80 -7.14 10.80
CA LEU A 569 24.33 -8.34 10.16
C LEU A 569 23.81 -9.66 10.78
N GLN A 570 23.14 -9.60 11.91
CA GLN A 570 22.42 -10.75 12.47
C GLN A 570 21.13 -11.06 11.70
N GLN A 571 20.58 -10.07 11.00
CA GLN A 571 19.32 -10.16 10.28
C GLN A 571 19.49 -10.11 8.75
N PHE A 572 20.53 -9.48 8.27
CA PHE A 572 20.76 -9.20 6.85
C PHE A 572 22.18 -9.56 6.42
N THR A 573 22.39 -9.90 5.15
CA THR A 573 23.71 -10.24 4.61
C THR A 573 24.64 -9.04 4.50
N SER A 574 24.10 -7.81 4.52
CA SER A 574 24.87 -6.58 4.43
C SER A 574 24.28 -5.48 5.32
N SER A 575 25.13 -4.69 5.96
CA SER A 575 24.72 -3.50 6.71
C SER A 575 24.20 -2.37 5.82
N SER A 576 24.39 -2.45 4.49
CA SER A 576 23.91 -1.45 3.53
C SER A 576 23.68 -2.06 2.16
N TYR A 577 22.83 -1.41 1.36
CA TYR A 577 22.67 -1.69 -0.07
C TYR A 577 22.40 -0.42 -0.85
N ILE A 578 22.66 -0.46 -2.16
CA ILE A 578 22.28 0.56 -3.13
C ILE A 578 21.74 -0.14 -4.36
N THR A 579 20.54 0.26 -4.81
CA THR A 579 19.94 -0.16 -6.08
C THR A 579 19.68 1.04 -6.97
N LEU A 580 19.74 0.83 -8.27
CA LEU A 580 19.41 1.82 -9.29
C LEU A 580 18.35 1.22 -10.21
N ASP A 581 17.27 1.94 -10.42
CA ASP A 581 16.19 1.58 -11.33
C ASP A 581 16.06 2.66 -12.42
N MET A 582 15.56 2.27 -13.61
CA MET A 582 15.32 3.18 -14.71
C MET A 582 13.98 2.92 -15.38
N VAL A 583 13.41 3.96 -15.95
CA VAL A 583 12.30 3.90 -16.89
C VAL A 583 12.56 4.86 -18.03
N ALA A 584 12.18 4.50 -19.25
CA ALA A 584 12.20 5.38 -20.40
C ALA A 584 10.97 5.13 -21.26
N ASN A 585 10.30 6.19 -21.67
CA ASN A 585 9.13 6.19 -22.53
C ASN A 585 9.44 6.94 -23.81
N TYR A 586 8.90 6.46 -24.92
CA TYR A 586 8.95 7.13 -26.20
C TYR A 586 7.58 7.11 -26.88
N LYS A 587 7.01 8.29 -27.15
CA LYS A 587 5.76 8.46 -27.90
C LYS A 587 6.07 8.34 -29.40
N ILE A 588 5.63 7.26 -30.02
CA ILE A 588 5.74 7.07 -31.47
C ILE A 588 4.83 8.10 -32.17
N ASN A 589 3.61 8.25 -31.67
CA ASN A 589 2.63 9.26 -32.06
C ASN A 589 1.74 9.60 -30.86
N SER A 590 0.62 10.34 -31.06
CA SER A 590 -0.33 10.70 -29.99
C SER A 590 -0.91 9.50 -29.24
N ASP A 591 -1.08 8.37 -29.94
CA ASP A 591 -1.87 7.25 -29.49
C ASP A 591 -1.03 6.04 -29.10
N THR A 592 0.27 6.03 -29.48
CA THR A 592 1.15 4.87 -29.28
C THR A 592 2.44 5.27 -28.58
N ARG A 593 2.73 4.62 -27.48
CA ARG A 593 4.01 4.74 -26.78
C ARG A 593 4.66 3.37 -26.59
N ILE A 594 5.97 3.35 -26.60
CA ILE A 594 6.82 2.24 -26.17
C ILE A 594 7.55 2.64 -24.90
N TYR A 595 7.85 1.66 -24.06
CA TYR A 595 8.61 1.92 -22.85
C TYR A 595 9.59 0.78 -22.52
N LEU A 596 10.65 1.15 -21.82
CA LEU A 596 11.68 0.25 -21.31
C LEU A 596 11.85 0.51 -19.81
N LYS A 597 11.91 -0.57 -19.02
CA LYS A 597 12.20 -0.50 -17.58
C LYS A 597 13.37 -1.40 -17.22
N GLY A 598 14.17 -0.96 -16.26
CA GLY A 598 15.22 -1.77 -15.66
C GLY A 598 15.21 -1.62 -14.16
N TYR A 599 15.19 -2.73 -13.44
CA TYR A 599 15.24 -2.74 -11.98
C TYR A 599 16.56 -3.34 -11.48
N ASN A 600 17.03 -2.83 -10.34
CA ASN A 600 18.27 -3.26 -9.71
C ASN A 600 19.44 -3.31 -10.71
N LEU A 601 19.65 -2.24 -11.49
CA LEU A 601 20.69 -2.17 -12.52
C LEU A 601 22.11 -2.42 -11.95
N THR A 602 22.31 -2.11 -10.67
CA THR A 602 23.55 -2.41 -9.94
C THR A 602 23.76 -3.91 -9.70
N ASN A 603 22.74 -4.73 -9.97
CA ASN A 603 22.70 -6.16 -9.67
C ASN A 603 23.16 -6.46 -8.23
N ARG A 604 22.67 -5.66 -7.27
CA ARG A 604 22.99 -5.80 -5.85
C ARG A 604 22.23 -6.97 -5.24
N ALA A 605 22.91 -7.82 -4.50
CA ALA A 605 22.29 -8.77 -3.58
C ALA A 605 21.81 -8.00 -2.33
N TYR A 606 20.54 -8.09 -2.01
CA TYR A 606 19.96 -7.45 -0.81
C TYR A 606 18.65 -8.11 -0.41
N GLU A 607 18.22 -7.86 0.81
CA GLU A 607 16.95 -8.28 1.38
C GLU A 607 16.19 -7.06 1.92
N LEU A 608 14.87 -7.07 1.87
CA LEU A 608 14.00 -6.12 2.56
C LEU A 608 13.35 -6.76 3.80
N LYS A 609 13.15 -8.08 3.78
CA LYS A 609 12.58 -8.84 4.90
C LYS A 609 13.70 -9.31 5.83
N SER A 610 13.54 -9.02 7.14
CA SER A 610 14.40 -9.54 8.19
C SER A 610 14.16 -11.04 8.43
N LEU A 611 15.09 -11.70 9.09
CA LEU A 611 14.86 -13.02 9.65
C LEU A 611 13.73 -12.94 10.68
N SER A 612 12.77 -13.82 10.59
CA SER A 612 11.75 -13.95 11.63
C SER A 612 12.40 -14.41 12.94
N THR A 613 12.00 -13.84 14.07
CA THR A 613 12.34 -14.35 15.41
C THR A 613 11.90 -15.81 15.61
N PHE A 614 11.01 -16.30 14.77
CA PHE A 614 10.56 -17.68 14.67
C PHE A 614 11.65 -18.69 14.38
N ASN A 615 12.81 -18.28 13.83
CA ASN A 615 13.64 -19.26 13.16
C ASN A 615 15.12 -19.12 13.52
N ALA A 616 15.52 -19.82 14.57
CA ALA A 616 16.93 -20.19 14.79
C ALA A 616 17.56 -20.95 13.58
N TYR A 617 16.75 -21.32 12.60
CA TYR A 617 17.13 -22.08 11.41
C TYR A 617 17.30 -21.24 10.15
N LEU A 618 16.92 -19.95 10.17
CA LEU A 618 17.14 -19.03 9.07
C LEU A 618 18.49 -18.32 9.23
N THR A 619 19.15 -18.08 8.11
CA THR A 619 20.38 -17.30 8.07
C THR A 619 20.18 -16.07 7.17
N PRO A 620 20.94 -14.97 7.39
CA PRO A 620 20.91 -13.82 6.49
C PRO A 620 21.05 -14.26 5.03
N GLY A 621 20.20 -13.69 4.15
CA GLY A 621 20.07 -14.09 2.74
C GLY A 621 18.91 -15.04 2.44
N ALA A 622 18.13 -15.45 3.45
CA ALA A 622 16.98 -16.35 3.27
C ALA A 622 15.87 -15.73 2.40
N TYR A 623 15.69 -14.41 2.44
CA TYR A 623 14.65 -13.69 1.67
C TYR A 623 15.28 -12.71 0.68
N PRO A 624 15.93 -13.20 -0.40
CA PRO A 624 16.61 -12.33 -1.34
C PRO A 624 15.62 -11.57 -2.21
N MET A 625 15.95 -10.34 -2.54
CA MET A 625 15.28 -9.56 -3.58
C MET A 625 15.79 -9.98 -4.97
N ALA A 626 14.96 -9.70 -5.97
CA ALA A 626 15.24 -10.02 -7.38
C ALA A 626 16.58 -9.44 -7.87
N ALA A 627 17.27 -10.18 -8.71
CA ALA A 627 18.44 -9.72 -9.46
C ALA A 627 18.04 -8.62 -10.45
N ARG A 628 19.02 -8.11 -11.21
CA ARG A 628 18.78 -7.14 -12.28
C ARG A 628 17.81 -7.70 -13.31
N SER A 629 16.80 -6.89 -13.67
CA SER A 629 15.76 -7.28 -14.63
C SER A 629 15.41 -6.15 -15.57
N PHE A 630 14.89 -6.51 -16.76
CA PHE A 630 14.46 -5.58 -17.79
C PHE A 630 13.09 -5.98 -18.34
N TYR A 631 12.29 -4.96 -18.69
CA TYR A 631 10.96 -5.12 -19.26
C TYR A 631 10.76 -4.08 -20.35
N MET A 632 10.07 -4.48 -21.42
CA MET A 632 9.69 -3.60 -22.52
C MET A 632 8.22 -3.80 -22.84
N GLY A 633 7.55 -2.71 -23.13
CA GLY A 633 6.13 -2.75 -23.49
C GLY A 633 5.75 -1.71 -24.53
N VAL A 634 4.55 -1.90 -25.05
CA VAL A 634 3.87 -0.97 -25.95
C VAL A 634 2.46 -0.76 -25.44
N GLU A 635 1.99 0.47 -25.50
CA GLU A 635 0.61 0.87 -25.23
C GLU A 635 0.07 1.62 -26.43
N HIS A 636 -1.17 1.30 -26.79
CA HIS A 636 -1.92 1.99 -27.83
C HIS A 636 -3.27 2.43 -27.27
N ARG A 637 -3.63 3.70 -27.49
CA ARG A 637 -4.92 4.32 -27.10
C ARG A 637 -5.73 4.64 -28.35
N MET A 638 -7.04 4.39 -28.27
CA MET A 638 -8.01 4.66 -29.33
C MET A 638 -9.10 5.59 -28.80
#